data_cf1f32898f323ab097b3571753beb871
#
_entry.id   cf1f32898f323ab097b3571753beb871
#
_cell.length_a   1.000
_cell.length_b   1.000
_cell.length_c   1.000
_cell.angle_alpha   90.00
_cell.angle_beta   90.00
_cell.angle_gamma   90.00
#
_symmetry.space_group_name_H-M   'P 1'
#
loop_
_entity.id
_entity.type
_entity.pdbx_description
1 polymer ?
#
loop_
_entity_poly.entity_id
_entity_poly.type
_entity_poly.pdbx_seq_one_letter_code
_entity_poly.pdbx_strand_id
1 'polypeptide(L)'
;TRLNAFLVKTIFENLADDRIITDYSKIPELTKPVTIGAGYKPDWSTDYDAMIFAKVTGAEELIELSNIAHVYDKDPKVYKDAKPYDRLSWDEMLQICKGPWKPGLNTPLDPLAAKLGAKNRQKVVFLAGLENFKNYLDNKSFVGTVIE
;
A
#
# COMPACT_ATOMS: atom_id res chain seq x y z
N THR A 1 10.46 -5.15 8.44
CA THR A 1 9.64 -5.74 7.35
C THR A 1 9.94 -7.21 7.12
N ARG A 2 11.20 -7.66 6.94
CA ARG A 2 11.52 -9.06 6.61
C ARG A 2 11.00 -10.08 7.63
N LEU A 3 11.10 -9.82 8.93
CA LEU A 3 10.53 -10.71 9.96
C LEU A 3 9.03 -10.87 9.83
N ASN A 4 8.30 -9.77 9.55
CA ASN A 4 6.86 -9.81 9.32
C ASN A 4 6.50 -10.62 8.06
N ALA A 5 7.31 -10.55 7.01
CA ALA A 5 7.13 -11.35 5.81
C ALA A 5 7.23 -12.86 6.09
N PHE A 6 8.17 -13.28 6.93
CA PHE A 6 8.26 -14.69 7.37
C PHE A 6 7.02 -15.11 8.16
N LEU A 7 6.53 -14.25 9.08
CA LEU A 7 5.31 -14.53 9.83
C LEU A 7 4.11 -14.69 8.90
N VAL A 8 3.93 -13.76 7.94
CA VAL A 8 2.85 -13.83 6.96
C VAL A 8 2.96 -15.10 6.12
N LYS A 9 4.18 -15.48 5.68
CA LYS A 9 4.40 -16.73 4.96
C LYS A 9 3.94 -17.94 5.76
N THR A 10 4.22 -17.97 7.06
CA THR A 10 3.79 -19.06 7.94
C THR A 10 2.26 -19.16 8.02
N ILE A 11 1.55 -18.02 8.01
CA ILE A 11 0.09 -17.99 8.03
C ILE A 11 -0.50 -18.60 6.74
N PHE A 12 0.09 -18.30 5.59
CA PHE A 12 -0.39 -18.78 4.30
C PHE A 12 0.14 -20.19 3.92
N GLU A 13 1.12 -20.71 4.63
CA GLU A 13 1.67 -22.06 4.45
C GLU A 13 1.85 -22.49 2.98
N ASN A 14 1.10 -23.52 2.56
CA ASN A 14 1.17 -24.09 1.21
C ASN A 14 0.60 -23.19 0.10
N LEU A 15 -0.15 -22.15 0.45
CA LEU A 15 -0.70 -21.18 -0.51
C LEU A 15 0.34 -20.14 -0.95
N ALA A 16 1.37 -19.93 -0.13
CA ALA A 16 2.43 -18.95 -0.44
C ALA A 16 3.59 -19.59 -1.21
N ASP A 17 4.21 -18.80 -2.09
CA ASP A 17 5.48 -19.17 -2.72
C ASP A 17 6.55 -19.47 -1.66
N ASP A 18 7.44 -20.40 -1.98
CA ASP A 18 8.47 -20.86 -1.04
C ASP A 18 9.49 -19.78 -0.71
N ARG A 19 9.66 -18.82 -1.60
CA ARG A 19 10.60 -17.71 -1.44
C ARG A 19 9.88 -16.41 -1.12
N ILE A 20 10.41 -15.66 -0.16
CA ILE A 20 10.06 -14.27 0.07
C ILE A 20 10.90 -13.44 -0.90
N ILE A 21 10.22 -12.59 -1.69
CA ILE A 21 10.89 -11.75 -2.68
C ILE A 21 11.45 -10.50 -1.97
N THR A 22 12.75 -10.34 -2.07
CA THR A 22 13.50 -9.20 -1.50
C THR A 22 14.32 -8.47 -2.55
N ASP A 23 14.29 -8.91 -3.80
CA ASP A 23 14.90 -8.26 -4.97
C ASP A 23 13.87 -8.14 -6.08
N TYR A 24 13.29 -6.96 -6.22
CA TYR A 24 12.24 -6.67 -7.20
C TYR A 24 12.76 -6.45 -8.62
N SER A 25 14.08 -6.48 -8.83
CA SER A 25 14.66 -6.49 -10.17
C SER A 25 14.62 -7.88 -10.84
N LYS A 26 14.35 -8.93 -10.06
CA LYS A 26 14.37 -10.33 -10.49
C LYS A 26 13.17 -11.08 -9.89
N ILE A 27 11.98 -10.79 -10.40
CA ILE A 27 10.78 -11.51 -9.98
C ILE A 27 10.81 -12.90 -10.62
N PRO A 28 10.76 -13.98 -9.82
CA PRO A 28 10.62 -15.33 -10.34
C PRO A 28 9.23 -15.54 -10.94
N GLU A 29 9.04 -16.62 -11.67
CA GLU A 29 7.70 -17.07 -12.04
C GLU A 29 6.85 -17.26 -10.77
N LEU A 30 5.67 -16.65 -10.75
CA LEU A 30 4.72 -16.70 -9.64
C LEU A 30 3.82 -17.92 -9.86
N THR A 31 4.01 -18.95 -9.06
CA THR A 31 3.35 -20.26 -9.27
C THR A 31 2.25 -20.56 -8.26
N LYS A 32 2.18 -19.79 -7.17
CA LYS A 32 1.18 -19.98 -6.11
C LYS A 32 0.25 -18.77 -5.98
N PRO A 33 -0.93 -18.96 -5.37
CA PRO A 33 -1.91 -17.88 -5.20
C PRO A 33 -1.41 -16.68 -4.40
N VAL A 34 -0.43 -16.90 -3.51
CA VAL A 34 0.13 -15.87 -2.63
C VAL A 34 1.62 -15.74 -2.85
N THR A 35 2.06 -14.53 -3.16
CA THR A 35 3.47 -14.18 -3.24
C THR A 35 3.78 -13.09 -2.22
N ILE A 36 4.85 -13.28 -1.45
CA ILE A 36 5.20 -12.37 -0.36
C ILE A 36 6.48 -11.60 -0.73
N GLY A 37 6.33 -10.28 -0.80
CA GLY A 37 7.45 -9.35 -0.91
C GLY A 37 7.87 -8.80 0.46
N ALA A 38 9.13 -8.40 0.58
CA ALA A 38 9.65 -7.73 1.78
C ALA A 38 10.62 -6.61 1.39
N GLY A 39 11.05 -5.81 2.36
CA GLY A 39 11.91 -4.65 2.15
C GLY A 39 13.06 -4.93 1.18
N TYR A 40 13.14 -4.13 0.12
CA TYR A 40 14.08 -4.28 -0.98
C TYR A 40 15.40 -3.58 -0.69
N LYS A 41 15.38 -2.27 -0.56
CA LYS A 41 16.59 -1.47 -0.34
C LYS A 41 16.53 -0.68 0.97
N PRO A 42 17.70 -0.47 1.63
CA PRO A 42 17.78 0.50 2.71
C PRO A 42 17.23 1.87 2.28
N ASP A 43 16.69 2.61 3.22
CA ASP A 43 16.13 3.96 3.05
C ASP A 43 14.90 4.06 2.15
N TRP A 44 14.34 2.93 1.70
CA TRP A 44 13.06 2.89 1.01
C TRP A 44 11.93 2.58 1.99
N SER A 45 10.80 3.26 1.81
CA SER A 45 9.59 2.97 2.58
C SER A 45 8.92 1.68 2.09
N THR A 46 8.10 1.08 2.95
CA THR A 46 7.27 -0.08 2.56
C THR A 46 6.25 0.28 1.48
N ASP A 47 5.76 1.52 1.48
CA ASP A 47 4.83 2.01 0.45
C ASP A 47 5.51 2.06 -0.92
N TYR A 48 6.75 2.56 -0.96
CA TYR A 48 7.52 2.61 -2.20
C TYR A 48 7.88 1.22 -2.71
N ASP A 49 8.28 0.31 -1.81
CA ASP A 49 8.50 -1.10 -2.12
C ASP A 49 7.24 -1.76 -2.67
N ALA A 50 6.07 -1.51 -2.06
CA ALA A 50 4.80 -2.05 -2.52
C ALA A 50 4.40 -1.53 -3.92
N MET A 51 4.63 -0.24 -4.19
CA MET A 51 4.39 0.33 -5.52
C MET A 51 5.28 -0.28 -6.60
N ILE A 52 6.57 -0.53 -6.29
CA ILE A 52 7.47 -1.21 -7.22
C ILE A 52 7.00 -2.65 -7.42
N PHE A 53 6.66 -3.35 -6.34
CA PHE A 53 6.21 -4.73 -6.41
C PHE A 53 4.94 -4.86 -7.24
N ALA A 54 3.93 -4.01 -7.02
CA ALA A 54 2.72 -3.96 -7.84
C ALA A 54 3.04 -3.76 -9.33
N LYS A 55 3.93 -2.81 -9.64
CA LYS A 55 4.36 -2.55 -11.02
C LYS A 55 5.02 -3.75 -11.69
N VAL A 56 5.97 -4.42 -11.01
CA VAL A 56 6.75 -5.51 -11.63
C VAL A 56 5.96 -6.81 -11.70
N THR A 57 4.95 -7.00 -10.86
CA THR A 57 4.03 -8.14 -10.89
C THR A 57 2.82 -7.89 -11.79
N GLY A 58 2.60 -6.66 -12.24
CA GLY A 58 1.42 -6.30 -13.03
C GLY A 58 0.12 -6.30 -12.21
N ALA A 59 0.20 -6.05 -10.90
CA ALA A 59 -0.98 -5.99 -10.05
C ALA A 59 -1.93 -4.87 -10.51
N GLU A 60 -3.20 -5.19 -10.67
CA GLU A 60 -4.24 -4.24 -11.10
C GLU A 60 -4.49 -3.17 -10.05
N GLU A 61 -4.42 -3.55 -8.77
CA GLU A 61 -4.62 -2.64 -7.64
C GLU A 61 -3.67 -2.94 -6.48
N LEU A 62 -3.44 -1.95 -5.64
CA LEU A 62 -2.69 -2.03 -4.40
C LEU A 62 -3.63 -1.66 -3.25
N ILE A 63 -3.69 -2.51 -2.22
CA ILE A 63 -4.50 -2.23 -1.04
C ILE A 63 -3.56 -1.87 0.12
N GLU A 64 -3.69 -0.66 0.62
CA GLU A 64 -2.95 -0.15 1.77
C GLU A 64 -3.77 -0.36 3.05
N LEU A 65 -3.35 -1.33 3.87
CA LEU A 65 -3.93 -1.56 5.19
C LEU A 65 -3.28 -0.63 6.22
N SER A 66 -3.99 0.42 6.57
CA SER A 66 -3.53 1.48 7.46
C SER A 66 -4.15 1.40 8.86
N ASN A 67 -3.67 2.24 9.77
CA ASN A 67 -4.26 2.46 11.08
C ASN A 67 -5.28 3.60 11.10
N ILE A 68 -5.52 4.25 9.96
CA ILE A 68 -6.59 5.24 9.75
C ILE A 68 -7.49 4.78 8.61
N ALA A 69 -8.79 5.08 8.71
CA ALA A 69 -9.78 4.53 7.78
C ALA A 69 -9.74 5.19 6.40
N HIS A 70 -9.41 6.47 6.33
CA HIS A 70 -9.39 7.25 5.08
C HIS A 70 -8.10 8.05 4.95
N VAL A 71 -7.83 8.51 3.74
CA VAL A 71 -7.00 9.69 3.53
C VAL A 71 -7.83 10.93 3.90
N TYR A 72 -7.21 11.90 4.55
CA TYR A 72 -7.86 13.13 5.02
C TYR A 72 -7.19 14.36 4.42
N ASP A 73 -7.90 15.47 4.38
CA ASP A 73 -7.38 16.77 3.94
C ASP A 73 -6.29 17.33 4.87
N LYS A 74 -6.26 16.88 6.13
CA LYS A 74 -5.28 17.21 7.16
C LYS A 74 -5.25 16.13 8.23
N ASP A 75 -4.24 16.13 9.09
CA ASP A 75 -4.08 15.07 10.11
C ASP A 75 -5.27 15.02 11.09
N PRO A 76 -6.09 13.96 11.10
CA PRO A 76 -7.25 13.84 11.98
C PRO A 76 -6.88 13.69 13.47
N LYS A 77 -5.64 13.37 13.79
CA LYS A 77 -5.15 13.33 15.19
C LYS A 77 -4.92 14.71 15.75
N VAL A 78 -4.65 15.68 14.87
CA VAL A 78 -4.39 17.07 15.23
C VAL A 78 -5.64 17.93 15.04
N TYR A 79 -6.38 17.70 13.96
CA TYR A 79 -7.50 18.54 13.54
C TYR A 79 -8.81 17.77 13.62
N LYS A 80 -9.68 18.14 14.57
CA LYS A 80 -10.98 17.47 14.77
C LYS A 80 -11.96 17.69 13.61
N ASP A 81 -11.73 18.70 12.79
CA ASP A 81 -12.51 19.04 11.61
C ASP A 81 -11.88 18.52 10.29
N ALA A 82 -10.94 17.56 10.40
CA ALA A 82 -10.36 16.88 9.25
C ALA A 82 -11.45 16.13 8.46
N LYS A 83 -11.48 16.32 7.16
CA LYS A 83 -12.47 15.73 6.26
C LYS A 83 -11.88 14.52 5.55
N PRO A 84 -12.57 13.35 5.63
CA PRO A 84 -12.16 12.18 4.87
C PRO A 84 -12.46 12.34 3.38
N TYR A 85 -11.67 11.69 2.56
CA TYR A 85 -11.93 11.51 1.14
C TYR A 85 -12.36 10.08 0.86
N ASP A 86 -13.48 9.89 0.16
CA ASP A 86 -13.88 8.57 -0.35
C ASP A 86 -13.14 8.23 -1.65
N ARG A 87 -12.84 9.25 -2.45
CA ARG A 87 -12.08 9.14 -3.71
C ARG A 87 -11.12 10.31 -3.84
N LEU A 88 -9.95 10.03 -4.42
CA LEU A 88 -8.93 11.01 -4.75
C LEU A 88 -8.36 10.71 -6.14
N SER A 89 -8.11 11.76 -6.90
CA SER A 89 -7.21 11.68 -8.05
C SER A 89 -5.76 11.63 -7.59
N TRP A 90 -4.87 11.14 -8.45
CA TRP A 90 -3.43 11.19 -8.17
C TRP A 90 -2.89 12.63 -8.02
N ASP A 91 -3.48 13.60 -8.74
CA ASP A 91 -3.08 15.00 -8.61
C ASP A 91 -3.39 15.53 -7.20
N GLU A 92 -4.55 15.22 -6.64
CA GLU A 92 -4.91 15.57 -5.26
C GLU A 92 -4.02 14.85 -4.26
N MET A 93 -3.77 13.55 -4.46
CA MET A 93 -2.90 12.77 -3.59
C MET A 93 -1.47 13.31 -3.55
N LEU A 94 -0.92 13.74 -4.70
CA LEU A 94 0.39 14.40 -4.78
C LEU A 94 0.43 15.74 -4.03
N GLN A 95 -0.70 16.46 -3.92
CA GLN A 95 -0.79 17.67 -3.11
C GLN A 95 -0.77 17.36 -1.61
N ILE A 96 -1.39 16.26 -1.18
CA ILE A 96 -1.39 15.81 0.22
C ILE A 96 0.00 15.29 0.62
N CYS A 97 0.67 14.54 -0.24
CA CYS A 97 1.97 13.92 0.02
C CYS A 97 3.17 14.80 -0.38
N LYS A 98 3.06 16.13 -0.21
CA LYS A 98 4.14 17.06 -0.56
C LYS A 98 5.37 16.94 0.34
N GLY A 99 6.53 17.20 -0.25
CA GLY A 99 7.79 17.37 0.46
C GLY A 99 8.79 16.22 0.24
N PRO A 100 9.98 16.36 0.84
CA PRO A 100 10.98 15.30 0.80
C PRO A 100 10.58 14.16 1.74
N TRP A 101 10.84 12.94 1.31
CA TRP A 101 10.67 11.77 2.18
C TRP A 101 11.69 11.82 3.34
N LYS A 102 11.24 11.43 4.52
CA LYS A 102 12.07 11.16 5.71
C LYS A 102 11.42 10.04 6.52
N PRO A 103 12.20 9.21 7.23
CA PRO A 103 11.67 8.23 8.16
C PRO A 103 10.73 8.87 9.19
N GLY A 104 9.56 8.25 9.42
CA GLY A 104 8.56 8.78 10.36
C GLY A 104 7.73 9.96 9.83
N LEU A 105 7.75 10.23 8.52
CA LEU A 105 6.86 11.21 7.91
C LEU A 105 5.40 10.79 8.10
N ASN A 106 4.58 11.69 8.63
CA ASN A 106 3.16 11.43 8.88
C ASN A 106 2.32 11.86 7.67
N THR A 107 2.47 11.14 6.56
CA THR A 107 1.65 11.26 5.34
C THR A 107 0.95 9.95 5.04
N PRO A 108 -0.21 9.97 4.37
CA PRO A 108 -0.94 8.74 4.04
C PRO A 108 -0.12 7.76 3.19
N LEU A 109 0.66 8.29 2.25
CA LEU A 109 1.68 7.56 1.48
C LEU A 109 3.00 8.34 1.50
N ASP A 110 4.08 7.62 1.38
CA ASP A 110 5.39 8.18 1.09
C ASP A 110 5.36 9.01 -0.22
N PRO A 111 5.94 10.24 -0.24
CA PRO A 111 5.97 11.08 -1.44
C PRO A 111 6.57 10.42 -2.69
N LEU A 112 7.54 9.50 -2.54
CA LEU A 112 8.11 8.76 -3.67
C LEU A 112 7.15 7.69 -4.16
N ALA A 113 6.46 6.99 -3.24
CA ALA A 113 5.39 6.04 -3.55
C ALA A 113 4.25 6.73 -4.29
N ALA A 114 3.80 7.89 -3.81
CA ALA A 114 2.75 8.67 -4.46
C ALA A 114 3.13 9.08 -5.90
N LYS A 115 4.37 9.57 -6.12
CA LYS A 115 4.87 9.89 -7.47
C LYS A 115 4.92 8.68 -8.39
N LEU A 116 5.32 7.52 -7.86
CA LEU A 116 5.38 6.28 -8.65
C LEU A 116 3.98 5.77 -8.96
N GLY A 117 3.06 5.81 -8.02
CA GLY A 117 1.66 5.44 -8.20
C GLY A 117 0.98 6.30 -9.27
N ALA A 118 1.14 7.61 -9.21
CA ALA A 118 0.65 8.56 -10.22
C ALA A 118 1.23 8.28 -11.61
N LYS A 119 2.56 8.07 -11.69
CA LYS A 119 3.24 7.75 -12.96
C LYS A 119 2.72 6.47 -13.61
N ASN A 120 2.43 5.46 -12.79
CA ASN A 120 1.96 4.15 -13.26
C ASN A 120 0.43 4.09 -13.40
N ARG A 121 -0.30 5.12 -12.97
CA ARG A 121 -1.76 5.12 -12.83
C ARG A 121 -2.25 3.91 -12.03
N GLN A 122 -1.52 3.59 -10.95
CA GLN A 122 -1.85 2.48 -10.09
C GLN A 122 -3.13 2.79 -9.31
N LYS A 123 -4.13 1.90 -9.39
CA LYS A 123 -5.26 2.00 -8.48
C LYS A 123 -4.80 1.64 -7.06
N VAL A 124 -5.07 2.51 -6.10
CA VAL A 124 -4.77 2.26 -4.68
C VAL A 124 -6.05 2.36 -3.86
N VAL A 125 -6.26 1.37 -2.99
CA VAL A 125 -7.36 1.36 -2.03
C VAL A 125 -6.77 1.48 -0.64
N PHE A 126 -7.06 2.56 0.03
CA PHE A 126 -6.60 2.87 1.37
C PHE A 126 -7.73 2.58 2.36
N LEU A 127 -7.51 1.68 3.32
CA LEU A 127 -8.53 1.28 4.28
C LEU A 127 -7.92 0.77 5.60
N ALA A 128 -8.75 0.63 6.64
CA ALA A 128 -8.34 0.10 7.94
C ALA A 128 -9.21 -1.09 8.37
N GLY A 129 -8.56 -2.04 9.05
CA GLY A 129 -9.23 -3.19 9.66
C GLY A 129 -9.48 -4.36 8.72
N LEU A 130 -9.32 -5.58 9.24
CA LEU A 130 -9.43 -6.81 8.45
C LEU A 130 -10.86 -7.08 7.96
N GLU A 131 -11.88 -6.74 8.75
CA GLU A 131 -13.27 -6.89 8.34
C GLU A 131 -13.60 -5.99 7.15
N ASN A 132 -13.14 -4.74 7.20
CA ASN A 132 -13.29 -3.77 6.13
C ASN A 132 -12.54 -4.20 4.86
N PHE A 133 -11.34 -4.75 5.02
CA PHE A 133 -10.59 -5.36 3.92
C PHE A 133 -11.35 -6.54 3.30
N LYS A 134 -11.92 -7.41 4.12
CA LYS A 134 -12.77 -8.51 3.63
C LYS A 134 -13.98 -7.99 2.88
N ASN A 135 -14.66 -6.96 3.38
CA ASN A 135 -15.80 -6.34 2.70
C ASN A 135 -15.40 -5.82 1.31
N TYR A 136 -14.24 -5.17 1.21
CA TYR A 136 -13.72 -4.72 -0.08
C TYR A 136 -13.50 -5.90 -1.05
N LEU A 137 -12.84 -6.97 -0.61
CA LEU A 137 -12.60 -8.16 -1.44
C LEU A 137 -13.90 -8.88 -1.86
N ASP A 138 -14.92 -8.86 -1.00
CA ASP A 138 -16.25 -9.41 -1.27
C ASP A 138 -17.13 -8.49 -2.12
N ASN A 139 -16.62 -7.37 -2.64
CA ASN A 139 -17.38 -6.32 -3.36
C ASN A 139 -18.57 -5.77 -2.56
N LYS A 140 -18.45 -5.70 -1.24
CA LYS A 140 -19.41 -5.09 -0.33
C LYS A 140 -19.03 -3.63 -0.06
N SER A 141 -19.95 -2.91 0.59
CA SER A 141 -19.65 -1.55 1.09
C SER A 141 -18.50 -1.59 2.08
N PHE A 142 -17.55 -0.70 1.92
CA PHE A 142 -16.38 -0.56 2.79
C PHE A 142 -16.14 0.92 3.12
N VAL A 143 -15.35 1.16 4.15
CA VAL A 143 -14.91 2.48 4.59
C VAL A 143 -13.45 2.66 4.20
N GLY A 144 -13.16 3.62 3.34
CA GLY A 144 -11.80 3.81 2.82
C GLY A 144 -11.73 4.88 1.74
N THR A 145 -10.55 5.06 1.16
CA THR A 145 -10.29 5.98 0.05
C THR A 145 -9.79 5.21 -1.16
N VAL A 146 -10.40 5.45 -2.32
CA VAL A 146 -9.91 4.97 -3.61
C VAL A 146 -9.12 6.08 -4.29
N ILE A 147 -7.89 5.76 -4.74
CA ILE A 147 -6.99 6.68 -5.45
C ILE A 147 -6.76 6.13 -6.86
N GLU A 148 -7.10 6.92 -7.88
CA GLU A 148 -6.99 6.52 -9.29
C GLU A 148 -6.76 7.71 -10.26
#